data_3b1c5016532188d59de73513b6baffa5
#
_entry.id   3b1c5016532188d59de73513b6baffa5
#
_cell.length_a   1.000
_cell.length_b   1.000
_cell.length_c   1.000
_cell.angle_alpha   90.00
_cell.angle_beta   90.00
_cell.angle_gamma   90.00
#
_symmetry.space_group_name_H-M   'P 1'
#
loop_
_entity.id
_entity.type
_entity.pdbx_description
1 polymer ?
#
loop_
_entity_poly.entity_id
_entity_poly.type
_entity_poly.pdbx_seq_one_letter_code
_entity_poly.pdbx_strand_id
1 'polypeptide(L)'
;MIKLGASQLRTTKSTDKDKENIKRNPIYIILDNVMDTYNIGSIFRLADAVAAEKVILCGETETPPHTRIKKASINTTEWVKWEYFPTAIEAIKDLKYKIKDLKVIAIEQDTKSVQYDKVGYYFPLVLVVGHETHGVSKSVLRMCDQIVEIPMWGVNKSLNVVVSLGIVLFEAAKKLNPAFDREK
;
A
#
# COMPACT_ATOMS: atom_id res chain seq x y z
N MET A 1 20.59 -9.49 1.64
CA MET A 1 19.60 -8.38 1.62
C MET A 1 20.10 -7.29 2.55
N ILE A 2 20.19 -6.04 2.08
CA ILE A 2 20.60 -4.89 2.89
C ILE A 2 19.53 -4.63 3.96
N LYS A 3 19.94 -4.50 5.22
CA LYS A 3 19.08 -4.12 6.34
C LYS A 3 19.72 -2.90 7.03
N LEU A 4 18.99 -1.79 7.07
CA LEU A 4 19.44 -0.54 7.65
C LEU A 4 18.54 -0.17 8.84
N GLY A 5 19.16 0.24 9.95
CA GLY A 5 18.44 0.84 11.07
C GLY A 5 17.92 2.24 10.71
N ALA A 6 16.97 2.77 11.49
CA ALA A 6 16.31 4.05 11.21
C ALA A 6 17.29 5.24 11.09
N SER A 7 18.37 5.28 11.86
CA SER A 7 19.42 6.29 11.79
C SER A 7 20.20 6.22 10.48
N GLN A 8 20.55 5.01 10.06
CA GLN A 8 21.27 4.76 8.81
C GLN A 8 20.41 5.10 7.59
N LEU A 9 19.12 4.68 7.59
CA LEU A 9 18.18 4.99 6.52
C LEU A 9 18.06 6.49 6.25
N ARG A 10 18.07 7.32 7.30
CA ARG A 10 17.94 8.78 7.16
C ARG A 10 19.12 9.44 6.42
N THR A 11 20.29 8.84 6.47
CA THR A 11 21.53 9.40 5.92
C THR A 11 22.02 8.67 4.68
N THR A 12 21.60 7.42 4.46
CA THR A 12 22.04 6.61 3.32
C THR A 12 21.21 6.95 2.09
N LYS A 13 21.87 7.30 1.01
CA LYS A 13 21.26 7.40 -0.32
C LYS A 13 21.31 6.03 -0.98
N SER A 14 20.21 5.56 -1.53
CA SER A 14 20.18 4.34 -2.32
C SER A 14 20.86 4.57 -3.68
N THR A 15 21.62 3.59 -4.14
CA THR A 15 22.06 3.52 -5.53
C THR A 15 21.04 2.72 -6.37
N ASP A 16 21.08 2.87 -7.70
CA ASP A 16 20.21 2.07 -8.58
C ASP A 16 20.49 0.57 -8.40
N LYS A 17 21.77 0.20 -8.25
CA LYS A 17 22.18 -1.18 -7.95
C LYS A 17 21.59 -1.70 -6.64
N ASP A 18 21.50 -0.88 -5.61
CA ASP A 18 20.85 -1.27 -4.35
C ASP A 18 19.36 -1.56 -4.56
N LYS A 19 18.67 -0.71 -5.32
CA LYS A 19 17.23 -0.85 -5.63
C LYS A 19 16.94 -2.11 -6.46
N GLU A 20 17.81 -2.44 -7.42
CA GLU A 20 17.72 -3.64 -8.26
C GLU A 20 17.94 -4.93 -7.46
N ASN A 21 18.82 -4.89 -6.47
CA ASN A 21 19.12 -6.05 -5.61
C ASN A 21 18.03 -6.37 -4.56
N ILE A 22 17.01 -5.52 -4.41
CA ILE A 22 15.89 -5.80 -3.52
C ILE A 22 14.93 -6.75 -4.22
N LYS A 23 14.83 -8.00 -3.74
CA LYS A 23 13.80 -8.93 -4.19
C LYS A 23 12.44 -8.42 -3.71
N ARG A 24 11.60 -7.96 -4.64
CA ARG A 24 10.29 -7.41 -4.34
C ARG A 24 9.19 -8.45 -4.43
N ASN A 25 8.18 -8.26 -3.61
CA ASN A 25 6.96 -9.02 -3.65
C ASN A 25 5.98 -8.38 -4.65
N PRO A 26 5.17 -9.15 -5.38
CA PRO A 26 4.23 -8.63 -6.38
C PRO A 26 3.01 -7.98 -5.72
N ILE A 27 3.26 -6.97 -4.89
CA ILE A 27 2.28 -6.16 -4.17
C ILE A 27 2.42 -4.71 -4.62
N TYR A 28 1.30 -4.12 -5.02
CA TYR A 28 1.16 -2.72 -5.41
C TYR A 28 0.22 -2.03 -4.43
N ILE A 29 0.49 -0.79 -4.08
CA ILE A 29 -0.33 -0.02 -3.15
C ILE A 29 -0.78 1.25 -3.87
N ILE A 30 -2.08 1.44 -4.06
CA ILE A 30 -2.67 2.64 -4.66
C ILE A 30 -3.24 3.53 -3.57
N LEU A 31 -2.87 4.79 -3.59
CA LEU A 31 -3.39 5.86 -2.74
C LEU A 31 -4.38 6.70 -3.57
N ASP A 32 -5.67 6.50 -3.36
CA ASP A 32 -6.74 7.24 -4.03
C ASP A 32 -7.07 8.52 -3.26
N ASN A 33 -6.40 9.63 -3.59
CA ASN A 33 -6.55 10.93 -2.92
C ASN A 33 -6.25 10.91 -1.42
N VAL A 34 -5.20 10.21 -0.99
CA VAL A 34 -4.72 10.30 0.40
C VAL A 34 -4.03 11.64 0.60
N MET A 35 -4.52 12.47 1.53
CA MET A 35 -4.13 13.87 1.67
C MET A 35 -3.04 14.10 2.71
N ASP A 36 -3.07 13.37 3.81
CA ASP A 36 -2.11 13.59 4.89
C ASP A 36 -0.71 13.07 4.52
N THR A 37 0.22 13.99 4.41
CA THR A 37 1.63 13.71 4.08
C THR A 37 2.34 12.80 5.08
N TYR A 38 1.90 12.76 6.34
CA TYR A 38 2.41 11.79 7.33
C TYR A 38 1.89 10.39 7.04
N ASN A 39 0.62 10.26 6.64
CA ASN A 39 0.05 8.98 6.21
C ASN A 39 0.78 8.46 4.96
N ILE A 40 0.99 9.32 3.95
CA ILE A 40 1.73 8.98 2.74
C ILE A 40 3.13 8.45 3.10
N GLY A 41 3.89 9.18 3.91
CA GLY A 41 5.22 8.76 4.33
C GLY A 41 5.22 7.44 5.12
N SER A 42 4.23 7.23 5.97
CA SER A 42 4.06 5.99 6.73
C SER A 42 3.70 4.80 5.84
N ILE A 43 2.93 5.04 4.77
CA ILE A 43 2.61 4.02 3.76
C ILE A 43 3.87 3.57 3.01
N PHE A 44 4.79 4.49 2.69
CA PHE A 44 6.08 4.11 2.14
C PHE A 44 6.89 3.19 3.07
N ARG A 45 6.79 3.37 4.39
CA ARG A 45 7.43 2.47 5.36
C ARG A 45 6.77 1.10 5.39
N LEU A 46 5.44 1.03 5.28
CA LEU A 46 4.72 -0.25 5.17
C LEU A 46 5.09 -0.98 3.88
N ALA A 47 5.17 -0.25 2.76
CA ALA A 47 5.58 -0.80 1.47
C ALA A 47 7.01 -1.36 1.52
N ASP A 48 7.94 -0.64 2.16
CA ASP A 48 9.31 -1.13 2.38
C ASP A 48 9.34 -2.39 3.26
N ALA A 49 8.56 -2.39 4.34
CA ALA A 49 8.53 -3.50 5.30
C ALA A 49 8.13 -4.84 4.66
N VAL A 50 7.24 -4.82 3.68
CA VAL A 50 6.80 -6.01 2.92
C VAL A 50 7.52 -6.17 1.59
N ALA A 51 8.53 -5.33 1.30
CA ALA A 51 9.22 -5.27 0.01
C ALA A 51 8.23 -5.18 -1.17
N ALA A 52 7.21 -4.33 -1.08
CA ALA A 52 6.24 -4.12 -2.14
C ALA A 52 6.91 -3.67 -3.45
N GLU A 53 6.34 -4.07 -4.59
CA GLU A 53 6.88 -3.71 -5.90
C GLU A 53 6.81 -2.20 -6.13
N LYS A 54 5.66 -1.56 -5.79
CA LYS A 54 5.47 -0.13 -6.07
C LYS A 54 4.37 0.49 -5.20
N VAL A 55 4.54 1.77 -4.85
CA VAL A 55 3.48 2.66 -4.35
C VAL A 55 3.02 3.56 -5.50
N ILE A 56 1.72 3.73 -5.65
CA ILE A 56 1.11 4.52 -6.72
C ILE A 56 0.28 5.63 -6.09
N LEU A 57 0.68 6.86 -6.36
CA LEU A 57 0.07 8.07 -5.82
C LEU A 57 -0.90 8.62 -6.84
N CYS A 58 -2.17 8.86 -6.45
CA CYS A 58 -3.20 9.25 -7.39
C CYS A 58 -3.95 10.51 -6.98
N GLY A 59 -4.34 11.30 -7.98
CA GLY A 59 -5.16 12.48 -7.79
C GLY A 59 -4.48 13.56 -6.97
N GLU A 60 -5.10 13.97 -5.88
CA GLU A 60 -4.60 15.04 -4.99
C GLU A 60 -3.53 14.55 -3.99
N THR A 61 -3.13 13.27 -4.07
CA THR A 61 -2.07 12.73 -3.21
C THR A 61 -0.73 13.41 -3.51
N GLU A 62 -0.14 14.04 -2.49
CA GLU A 62 1.18 14.67 -2.59
C GLU A 62 2.27 13.64 -2.91
N THR A 63 3.25 14.06 -3.72
CA THR A 63 4.33 13.19 -4.18
C THR A 63 5.68 13.54 -3.57
N PRO A 64 6.63 12.60 -3.45
CA PRO A 64 8.04 12.94 -3.24
C PRO A 64 8.63 13.76 -4.42
N PRO A 65 9.58 14.69 -4.18
CA PRO A 65 10.14 15.01 -2.86
C PRO A 65 9.27 16.00 -2.07
N HIS A 66 8.89 15.62 -0.87
CA HIS A 66 8.14 16.48 0.05
C HIS A 66 8.69 16.32 1.48
N THR A 67 8.96 17.44 2.19
CA THR A 67 9.67 17.42 3.48
C THR A 67 8.99 16.57 4.54
N ARG A 68 7.66 16.68 4.68
CA ARG A 68 6.88 15.91 5.65
C ARG A 68 6.83 14.42 5.28
N ILE A 69 6.63 14.09 3.99
CA ILE A 69 6.67 12.71 3.50
C ILE A 69 8.04 12.09 3.80
N LYS A 70 9.14 12.80 3.48
CA LYS A 70 10.51 12.36 3.76
C LYS A 70 10.72 12.09 5.25
N LYS A 71 10.25 13.00 6.12
CA LYS A 71 10.37 12.84 7.58
C LYS A 71 9.59 11.62 8.08
N ALA A 72 8.34 11.46 7.66
CA ALA A 72 7.47 10.35 8.08
C ALA A 72 7.93 9.00 7.53
N SER A 73 8.42 8.97 6.28
CA SER A 73 8.92 7.75 5.65
C SER A 73 10.28 7.27 6.19
N ILE A 74 10.97 8.10 6.98
CA ILE A 74 12.37 7.80 7.39
C ILE A 74 13.22 7.48 6.15
N ASN A 75 13.02 8.24 5.06
CA ASN A 75 13.72 8.11 3.79
C ASN A 75 13.40 6.84 2.97
N THR A 76 12.40 6.03 3.33
CA THR A 76 12.04 4.85 2.52
C THR A 76 11.52 5.20 1.13
N THR A 77 11.11 6.46 0.88
CA THR A 77 10.79 6.97 -0.46
C THR A 77 11.94 6.86 -1.47
N GLU A 78 13.19 6.80 -1.00
CA GLU A 78 14.37 6.60 -1.84
C GLU A 78 14.56 5.11 -2.24
N TRP A 79 13.97 4.20 -1.49
CA TRP A 79 14.15 2.75 -1.63
C TRP A 79 12.97 2.05 -2.28
N VAL A 80 11.74 2.57 -2.06
CA VAL A 80 10.51 2.04 -2.62
C VAL A 80 10.24 2.71 -3.97
N LYS A 81 9.97 1.92 -5.00
CA LYS A 81 9.54 2.45 -6.29
C LYS A 81 8.17 3.11 -6.14
N TRP A 82 7.98 4.24 -6.78
CA TRP A 82 6.69 4.92 -6.82
C TRP A 82 6.42 5.57 -8.17
N GLU A 83 5.15 5.85 -8.43
CA GLU A 83 4.66 6.46 -9.66
C GLU A 83 3.41 7.29 -9.35
N TYR A 84 3.17 8.32 -10.13
CA TYR A 84 1.97 9.14 -10.02
C TYR A 84 1.05 8.93 -11.22
N PHE A 85 -0.27 8.89 -10.95
CA PHE A 85 -1.32 8.92 -11.95
C PHE A 85 -2.35 10.01 -11.62
N PRO A 86 -2.95 10.66 -12.64
CA PRO A 86 -4.01 11.65 -12.42
C PRO A 86 -5.21 11.08 -11.68
N THR A 87 -5.50 9.78 -11.85
CA THR A 87 -6.59 9.09 -11.13
C THR A 87 -6.21 7.65 -10.81
N ALA A 88 -6.80 7.12 -9.72
CA ALA A 88 -6.63 5.70 -9.37
C ALA A 88 -7.26 4.77 -10.43
N ILE A 89 -8.26 5.25 -11.17
CA ILE A 89 -8.86 4.52 -12.30
C ILE A 89 -7.84 4.28 -13.40
N GLU A 90 -7.09 5.31 -13.78
CA GLU A 90 -6.03 5.19 -14.79
C GLU A 90 -4.92 4.26 -14.32
N ALA A 91 -4.50 4.39 -13.07
CA ALA A 91 -3.51 3.51 -12.46
C ALA A 91 -3.94 2.03 -12.50
N ILE A 92 -5.19 1.72 -12.12
CA ILE A 92 -5.73 0.35 -12.15
C ILE A 92 -5.78 -0.19 -13.59
N LYS A 93 -6.22 0.63 -14.56
CA LYS A 93 -6.27 0.24 -15.97
C LYS A 93 -4.88 -0.07 -16.52
N ASP A 94 -3.90 0.79 -16.24
CA ASP A 94 -2.52 0.62 -16.66
C ASP A 94 -1.90 -0.66 -16.07
N LEU A 95 -2.12 -0.88 -14.77
CA LEU A 95 -1.63 -2.09 -14.12
C LEU A 95 -2.30 -3.37 -14.65
N LYS A 96 -3.63 -3.37 -14.82
CA LYS A 96 -4.36 -4.53 -15.39
C LYS A 96 -3.95 -4.81 -16.85
N TYR A 97 -3.55 -3.80 -17.60
CA TYR A 97 -3.01 -3.98 -18.95
C TYR A 97 -1.61 -4.60 -18.96
N LYS A 98 -0.74 -4.18 -18.03
CA LYS A 98 0.66 -4.62 -17.95
C LYS A 98 0.87 -5.93 -17.22
N ILE A 99 -0.02 -6.29 -16.29
CA ILE A 99 0.18 -7.38 -15.35
C ILE A 99 -0.96 -8.38 -15.47
N LYS A 100 -0.63 -9.56 -15.96
CA LYS A 100 -1.59 -10.67 -16.09
C LYS A 100 -2.08 -11.14 -14.74
N ASP A 101 -3.35 -11.51 -14.65
CA ASP A 101 -4.01 -12.07 -13.46
C ASP A 101 -3.97 -11.17 -12.21
N LEU A 102 -3.71 -9.86 -12.40
CA LEU A 102 -3.66 -8.88 -11.31
C LEU A 102 -5.00 -8.82 -10.57
N LYS A 103 -4.95 -8.95 -9.25
CA LYS A 103 -6.09 -8.77 -8.35
C LYS A 103 -6.07 -7.38 -7.73
N VAL A 104 -7.21 -6.73 -7.67
CA VAL A 104 -7.39 -5.40 -7.09
C VAL A 104 -8.36 -5.48 -5.93
N ILE A 105 -7.90 -5.17 -4.72
CA ILE A 105 -8.69 -5.19 -3.49
C ILE A 105 -8.70 -3.80 -2.89
N ALA A 106 -9.89 -3.25 -2.65
CA ALA A 106 -10.04 -2.01 -1.90
C ALA A 106 -10.21 -2.31 -0.41
N ILE A 107 -9.60 -1.47 0.43
CA ILE A 107 -9.77 -1.49 1.88
C ILE A 107 -10.75 -0.40 2.24
N GLU A 108 -12.03 -0.78 2.42
CA GLU A 108 -13.14 0.16 2.63
C GLU A 108 -14.34 -0.54 3.28
N GLN A 109 -15.16 0.25 4.00
CA GLN A 109 -16.45 -0.20 4.48
C GLN A 109 -17.51 0.04 3.39
N ASP A 110 -18.07 -1.03 2.87
CA ASP A 110 -19.11 -1.00 1.83
C ASP A 110 -20.13 -2.11 2.09
N THR A 111 -21.34 -1.97 1.57
CA THR A 111 -22.38 -3.00 1.69
C THR A 111 -22.00 -4.34 1.06
N LYS A 112 -20.98 -4.35 0.20
CA LYS A 112 -20.44 -5.54 -0.48
C LYS A 112 -19.09 -5.98 0.09
N SER A 113 -18.61 -5.32 1.15
CA SER A 113 -17.34 -5.69 1.76
C SER A 113 -17.41 -7.03 2.48
N VAL A 114 -16.26 -7.69 2.54
CA VAL A 114 -16.06 -8.93 3.30
C VAL A 114 -14.97 -8.70 4.32
N GLN A 115 -15.03 -9.35 5.47
CA GLN A 115 -13.98 -9.24 6.47
C GLN A 115 -12.62 -9.60 5.87
N TYR A 116 -11.60 -8.78 6.16
CA TYR A 116 -10.27 -8.88 5.56
C TYR A 116 -9.59 -10.24 5.76
N ASP A 117 -9.89 -10.94 6.84
CA ASP A 117 -9.33 -12.26 7.18
C ASP A 117 -10.10 -13.45 6.57
N LYS A 118 -11.24 -13.18 5.94
CA LYS A 118 -12.11 -14.19 5.28
C LYS A 118 -11.93 -14.28 3.78
N VAL A 119 -11.00 -13.52 3.21
CA VAL A 119 -10.75 -13.49 1.76
C VAL A 119 -9.45 -14.20 1.39
N GLY A 120 -9.40 -14.70 0.16
CA GLY A 120 -8.16 -15.18 -0.44
C GLY A 120 -7.36 -14.02 -1.05
N TYR A 121 -6.10 -13.90 -0.65
CA TYR A 121 -5.17 -12.96 -1.29
C TYR A 121 -4.36 -13.69 -2.35
N TYR A 122 -4.52 -13.28 -3.61
CA TYR A 122 -3.84 -13.85 -4.77
C TYR A 122 -2.92 -12.81 -5.38
N PHE A 123 -1.78 -13.24 -5.89
CA PHE A 123 -0.75 -12.35 -6.43
C PHE A 123 -0.57 -12.56 -7.94
N PRO A 124 -0.26 -11.48 -8.69
CA PRO A 124 0.02 -10.10 -8.25
C PRO A 124 -1.20 -9.40 -7.65
N LEU A 125 -0.98 -8.57 -6.61
CA LEU A 125 -2.04 -7.93 -5.81
C LEU A 125 -1.88 -6.42 -5.76
N VAL A 126 -2.97 -5.70 -6.00
CA VAL A 126 -3.12 -4.27 -5.68
C VAL A 126 -3.98 -4.13 -4.43
N LEU A 127 -3.50 -3.38 -3.44
CA LEU A 127 -4.31 -2.87 -2.34
C LEU A 127 -4.58 -1.38 -2.57
N VAL A 128 -5.85 -0.98 -2.51
CA VAL A 128 -6.27 0.40 -2.68
C VAL A 128 -6.74 0.95 -1.34
N VAL A 129 -6.23 2.11 -0.97
CA VAL A 129 -6.69 2.90 0.16
C VAL A 129 -7.11 4.29 -0.33
N GLY A 130 -8.05 4.92 0.37
CA GLY A 130 -8.64 6.17 -0.04
C GLY A 130 -8.40 7.33 0.90
N HIS A 131 -9.05 8.45 0.59
CA HIS A 131 -9.06 9.69 1.35
C HIS A 131 -9.50 9.46 2.80
N GLU A 132 -8.86 10.12 3.75
CA GLU A 132 -9.08 9.90 5.20
C GLU A 132 -10.52 10.14 5.65
N THR A 133 -11.24 11.04 4.97
CA THR A 133 -12.64 11.36 5.29
C THR A 133 -13.65 10.70 4.35
N HIS A 134 -13.31 10.58 3.08
CA HIS A 134 -14.25 10.14 2.03
C HIS A 134 -14.03 8.69 1.60
N GLY A 135 -12.95 8.06 2.07
CA GLY A 135 -12.61 6.69 1.71
C GLY A 135 -12.21 6.53 0.25
N VAL A 136 -12.29 5.31 -0.24
CA VAL A 136 -12.02 4.97 -1.65
C VAL A 136 -13.20 5.45 -2.51
N SER A 137 -12.89 6.13 -3.61
CA SER A 137 -13.92 6.67 -4.50
C SER A 137 -14.83 5.57 -5.07
N LYS A 138 -16.13 5.84 -5.20
CA LYS A 138 -17.12 4.87 -5.71
C LYS A 138 -16.79 4.34 -7.11
N SER A 139 -16.15 5.15 -7.93
CA SER A 139 -15.70 4.76 -9.27
C SER A 139 -14.56 3.73 -9.20
N VAL A 140 -13.66 3.88 -8.24
CA VAL A 140 -12.55 2.93 -7.98
C VAL A 140 -13.08 1.64 -7.37
N LEU A 141 -14.01 1.71 -6.40
CA LEU A 141 -14.64 0.51 -5.81
C LEU A 141 -15.28 -0.39 -6.87
N ARG A 142 -15.91 0.20 -7.89
CA ARG A 142 -16.50 -0.59 -9.01
C ARG A 142 -15.48 -1.30 -9.90
N MET A 143 -14.20 -0.91 -9.83
CA MET A 143 -13.11 -1.54 -10.59
C MET A 143 -12.36 -2.60 -9.80
N CYS A 144 -12.60 -2.68 -8.49
CA CYS A 144 -11.97 -3.65 -7.61
C CYS A 144 -12.62 -5.03 -7.80
N ASP A 145 -11.79 -6.05 -7.72
CA ASP A 145 -12.24 -7.45 -7.75
C ASP A 145 -12.90 -7.81 -6.42
N GLN A 146 -12.50 -7.14 -5.33
CA GLN A 146 -13.06 -7.32 -3.99
C GLN A 146 -12.90 -6.06 -3.14
N ILE A 147 -13.80 -5.89 -2.16
CA ILE A 147 -13.72 -4.87 -1.12
C ILE A 147 -13.59 -5.61 0.21
N VAL A 148 -12.62 -5.22 1.02
CA VAL A 148 -12.41 -5.82 2.33
C VAL A 148 -12.55 -4.77 3.43
N GLU A 149 -13.15 -5.17 4.54
CA GLU A 149 -13.30 -4.32 5.72
C GLU A 149 -12.64 -4.91 6.95
N ILE A 150 -12.27 -4.04 7.87
CA ILE A 150 -11.81 -4.40 9.21
C ILE A 150 -13.00 -4.20 10.16
N PRO A 151 -13.46 -5.26 10.87
CA PRO A 151 -14.59 -5.14 11.79
C PRO A 151 -14.32 -4.11 12.89
N MET A 152 -15.30 -3.27 13.19
CA MET A 152 -15.24 -2.25 14.23
C MET A 152 -16.28 -2.52 15.29
N TRP A 153 -15.87 -2.61 16.55
CA TRP A 153 -16.77 -2.89 17.70
C TRP A 153 -16.94 -1.71 18.64
N GLY A 154 -16.22 -0.63 18.42
CA GLY A 154 -16.27 0.59 19.24
C GLY A 154 -17.26 1.61 18.72
N VAL A 155 -17.20 2.81 19.28
CA VAL A 155 -18.01 3.96 18.85
C VAL A 155 -17.48 4.55 17.54
N ASN A 156 -16.17 4.54 17.35
CA ASN A 156 -15.55 5.02 16.12
C ASN A 156 -15.82 4.05 14.96
N LYS A 157 -16.19 4.59 13.80
CA LYS A 157 -16.53 3.79 12.61
C LYS A 157 -15.33 3.53 11.69
N SER A 158 -14.20 4.20 11.89
CA SER A 158 -13.07 4.10 10.97
C SER A 158 -11.73 4.00 11.70
N LEU A 159 -10.75 3.44 11.04
CA LEU A 159 -9.35 3.47 11.42
C LEU A 159 -8.57 4.46 10.56
N ASN A 160 -7.42 4.90 11.06
CA ASN A 160 -6.47 5.64 10.24
C ASN A 160 -6.06 4.78 9.02
N VAL A 161 -5.91 5.42 7.86
CA VAL A 161 -5.61 4.75 6.58
C VAL A 161 -4.33 3.90 6.62
N VAL A 162 -3.30 4.35 7.34
CA VAL A 162 -2.04 3.59 7.52
C VAL A 162 -2.28 2.34 8.35
N VAL A 163 -3.10 2.45 9.41
CA VAL A 163 -3.43 1.30 10.27
C VAL A 163 -4.22 0.27 9.49
N SER A 164 -5.26 0.71 8.75
CA SER A 164 -6.08 -0.17 7.91
C SER A 164 -5.23 -0.89 6.87
N LEU A 165 -4.40 -0.14 6.15
CA LEU A 165 -3.47 -0.73 5.18
C LEU A 165 -2.52 -1.71 5.85
N GLY A 166 -1.93 -1.36 7.00
CA GLY A 166 -0.99 -2.23 7.70
C GLY A 166 -1.58 -3.59 8.06
N ILE A 167 -2.81 -3.61 8.62
CA ILE A 167 -3.52 -4.84 8.98
C ILE A 167 -3.71 -5.73 7.75
N VAL A 168 -4.31 -5.20 6.68
CA VAL A 168 -4.63 -5.97 5.47
C VAL A 168 -3.37 -6.37 4.70
N LEU A 169 -2.39 -5.46 4.60
CA LEU A 169 -1.14 -5.69 3.89
C LEU A 169 -0.33 -6.85 4.50
N PHE A 170 -0.24 -6.90 5.84
CA PHE A 170 0.47 -7.99 6.50
C PHE A 170 -0.32 -9.29 6.48
N GLU A 171 -1.65 -9.25 6.53
CA GLU A 171 -2.46 -10.46 6.33
C GLU A 171 -2.25 -11.04 4.91
N ALA A 172 -2.26 -10.19 3.88
CA ALA A 172 -1.94 -10.60 2.52
C ALA A 172 -0.50 -11.14 2.40
N ALA A 173 0.49 -10.44 2.98
CA ALA A 173 1.89 -10.81 2.89
C ALA A 173 2.23 -12.18 3.51
N LYS A 174 1.47 -12.64 4.52
CA LYS A 174 1.61 -13.99 5.07
C LYS A 174 1.50 -15.08 4.00
N LYS A 175 0.67 -14.87 2.99
CA LYS A 175 0.46 -15.85 1.91
C LYS A 175 1.65 -15.96 0.96
N LEU A 176 2.53 -14.95 0.90
CA LEU A 176 3.75 -14.99 0.09
C LEU A 176 4.91 -15.71 0.78
N ASN A 177 4.87 -15.79 2.09
CA ASN A 177 5.96 -16.38 2.84
C ASN A 177 5.41 -17.34 3.92
N PRO A 178 5.23 -18.62 3.61
CA PRO A 178 4.79 -19.63 4.58
C PRO A 178 5.69 -19.71 5.84
N ALA A 179 6.91 -19.18 5.78
CA ALA A 179 7.77 -19.09 6.96
C ALA A 179 7.30 -18.05 8.00
N PHE A 180 6.27 -17.26 7.70
CA PHE A 180 5.61 -16.39 8.69
C PHE A 180 4.75 -17.20 9.67
N ASP A 181 4.32 -18.39 9.30
CA ASP A 181 3.65 -19.39 10.17
C ASP A 181 4.67 -20.25 10.93
N ARG A 182 5.79 -19.67 11.37
CA ARG A 182 6.64 -20.38 12.30
C ARG A 182 5.88 -20.53 13.62
N GLU A 183 5.26 -21.68 13.77
CA GLU A 183 4.95 -22.22 15.08
C GLU A 183 6.23 -22.11 15.94
N LYS A 184 6.10 -21.44 17.07
CA LYS A 184 7.14 -21.36 18.09
C LYS A 184 7.27 -22.70 18.78
#